data_6c9f44d8f26b5341cbf1c2e8e65d192a
#
_entry.id   6c9f44d8f26b5341cbf1c2e8e65d192a
#
_cell.length_a   1.000
_cell.length_b   1.000
_cell.length_c   1.000
_cell.angle_alpha   90.00
_cell.angle_beta   90.00
_cell.angle_gamma   90.00
#
_symmetry.space_group_name_H-M   'P 1'
#
loop_
_entity.id
_entity.type
_entity.pdbx_description
1 polymer ?
#
loop_
_entity_poly.entity_id
_entity_poly.type
_entity_poly.pdbx_seq_one_letter_code
_entity_poly.pdbx_strand_id
1 'polypeptide(L)'
;MKNKFNRLTLAAAVAAAAFASQAQAGGYQINEQSVSGQGYGHAGRSSNVNDATIVFGNPAGMSFLDRAQVSVGGTYLDVSTDIDNASATRNGAPITGSSDGDMVPGSLIPYAFYAQPVTDKLAFGFGVYAPFGSKTDYEGGFIGRNLGNYTELTVMSAQPTVSYRFNDQWSVGAGLTYNRVEGELHRQVPTPTFGLVGMDNGVPVVGVTGTQELDARIEGDDDGWGYNLGVMFQPAPETTLGLTYRSKVSYTLTGDYRSTAADGEVYVNPLTGERQDKSAQLDLDTPETVNFSITQEMTERLKLMFGASWTRWSRFDEILVTDAAGNEITYEEQDYSNAWAFAVGGEYQLTPQWELRAGLSIDKTPTSDQFRSARIPSDDRRIFSIGAGWTPVENFTVDLAYSYLTERGTQVNQSRPDANETIISTYNADYKNEAHGFGAQLTYRF
;
A
#
# COMPACT_ATOMS: atom_id res chain seq x y z
N MET A 1 14.52 -42.47 3.63
CA MET A 1 13.77 -41.55 2.70
C MET A 1 13.66 -40.20 3.40
N LYS A 2 14.56 -39.26 3.09
CA LYS A 2 14.59 -37.93 3.71
C LYS A 2 13.65 -36.99 2.98
N ASN A 3 12.73 -36.41 3.75
CA ASN A 3 11.70 -35.44 3.30
C ASN A 3 12.30 -34.25 2.55
N LYS A 4 12.07 -34.21 1.24
CA LYS A 4 12.20 -33.02 0.40
C LYS A 4 10.90 -32.21 0.35
N PHE A 5 10.17 -32.19 1.45
CA PHE A 5 9.09 -31.25 1.66
C PHE A 5 9.69 -29.97 2.25
N ASN A 6 9.25 -28.79 1.85
CA ASN A 6 9.35 -27.50 2.55
C ASN A 6 10.28 -26.41 2.04
N ARG A 7 10.84 -26.48 0.85
CA ARG A 7 11.39 -25.24 0.28
C ARG A 7 10.58 -24.72 -0.91
N LEU A 8 9.92 -25.60 -1.66
CA LEU A 8 9.09 -25.21 -2.80
C LEU A 8 7.70 -24.69 -2.44
N THR A 9 7.11 -25.14 -1.31
CA THR A 9 5.78 -24.67 -0.87
C THR A 9 5.84 -23.29 -0.22
N LEU A 10 6.92 -22.95 0.50
CA LEU A 10 7.10 -21.60 1.04
C LEU A 10 7.45 -20.60 -0.08
N ALA A 11 8.27 -21.00 -1.04
CA ALA A 11 8.60 -20.19 -2.21
C ALA A 11 7.39 -19.96 -3.15
N ALA A 12 6.47 -20.92 -3.26
CA ALA A 12 5.25 -20.76 -4.05
C ALA A 12 4.22 -19.83 -3.36
N ALA A 13 4.16 -19.81 -2.01
CA ALA A 13 3.34 -18.87 -1.27
C ALA A 13 3.91 -17.43 -1.32
N VAL A 14 5.24 -17.30 -1.32
CA VAL A 14 5.94 -16.02 -1.45
C VAL A 14 5.90 -15.51 -2.91
N ALA A 15 5.99 -16.40 -3.90
CA ALA A 15 5.89 -16.02 -5.32
C ALA A 15 4.46 -15.62 -5.76
N ALA A 16 3.40 -16.08 -5.07
CA ALA A 16 2.03 -15.62 -5.29
C ALA A 16 1.75 -14.23 -4.71
N ALA A 17 2.61 -13.73 -3.82
CA ALA A 17 2.49 -12.42 -3.17
C ALA A 17 3.10 -11.27 -4.00
N ALA A 18 3.73 -11.53 -5.14
CA ALA A 18 4.50 -10.55 -5.90
C ALA A 18 3.68 -9.58 -6.77
N PHE A 19 2.34 -9.52 -6.62
CA PHE A 19 1.48 -8.64 -7.43
C PHE A 19 0.45 -7.90 -6.58
N ALA A 20 0.92 -7.02 -5.68
CA ALA A 20 0.03 -6.13 -4.96
C ALA A 20 0.11 -4.72 -5.54
N SER A 21 -0.78 -4.33 -6.42
CA SER A 21 -1.00 -2.97 -6.83
C SER A 21 -2.30 -2.44 -6.23
N GLN A 22 -2.40 -1.16 -5.93
CA GLN A 22 -3.38 -0.61 -4.99
C GLN A 22 -4.06 0.66 -5.49
N ALA A 23 -5.34 0.78 -5.16
CA ALA A 23 -6.03 2.06 -5.12
C ALA A 23 -5.70 2.76 -3.77
N GLN A 24 -5.23 3.99 -3.82
CA GLN A 24 -4.52 4.63 -2.71
C GLN A 24 -5.26 5.84 -2.14
N ALA A 25 -6.10 5.73 -1.08
CA ALA A 25 -6.51 6.91 -0.36
C ALA A 25 -5.83 7.04 1.02
N GLY A 26 -5.74 6.10 1.86
CA GLY A 26 -4.95 6.19 3.09
C GLY A 26 -3.43 6.16 2.83
N GLY A 27 -2.92 6.98 1.90
CA GLY A 27 -1.56 6.87 1.38
C GLY A 27 -1.36 5.50 0.71
N TYR A 28 -0.25 4.82 0.95
CA TYR A 28 0.03 3.47 0.43
C TYR A 28 -0.22 2.34 1.45
N GLN A 29 -1.10 2.55 2.44
CA GLN A 29 -1.51 1.52 3.40
C GLN A 29 -2.60 0.61 2.81
N ILE A 30 -2.41 -0.72 2.97
CA ILE A 30 -3.34 -1.75 2.54
C ILE A 30 -4.25 -2.17 3.69
N ASN A 31 -5.55 -2.03 3.51
CA ASN A 31 -6.56 -2.35 4.52
C ASN A 31 -7.11 -3.79 4.39
N GLU A 32 -6.96 -4.43 3.25
CA GLU A 32 -7.62 -5.65 2.80
C GLU A 32 -6.94 -6.92 3.34
N GLN A 33 -6.73 -6.99 4.66
CA GLN A 33 -6.07 -8.12 5.35
C GLN A 33 -7.07 -9.12 5.98
N SER A 34 -8.36 -8.99 5.66
CA SER A 34 -9.43 -9.87 6.13
C SER A 34 -10.64 -9.69 5.24
N VAL A 35 -11.09 -10.75 4.57
CA VAL A 35 -12.32 -10.72 3.76
C VAL A 35 -13.57 -10.73 4.64
N SER A 36 -13.54 -11.44 5.76
CA SER A 36 -14.62 -11.32 6.75
C SER A 36 -14.75 -9.88 7.26
N GLY A 37 -13.61 -9.20 7.53
CA GLY A 37 -13.53 -7.80 7.89
C GLY A 37 -13.97 -6.84 6.79
N GLN A 38 -13.60 -7.11 5.55
CA GLN A 38 -14.01 -6.33 4.38
C GLN A 38 -15.53 -6.26 4.25
N GLY A 39 -16.22 -7.38 4.53
CA GLY A 39 -17.68 -7.45 4.43
C GLY A 39 -18.41 -6.43 5.32
N TYR A 40 -17.86 -6.04 6.48
CA TYR A 40 -18.40 -5.00 7.34
C TYR A 40 -17.55 -3.69 7.35
N GLY A 41 -16.82 -3.43 6.25
CA GLY A 41 -16.03 -2.21 6.08
C GLY A 41 -14.90 -2.05 7.09
N HIS A 42 -14.38 -3.15 7.65
CA HIS A 42 -13.34 -3.20 8.68
C HIS A 42 -13.70 -2.49 10.00
N ALA A 43 -14.97 -2.24 10.28
CA ALA A 43 -15.42 -1.51 11.46
C ALA A 43 -15.02 -2.17 12.79
N GLY A 44 -15.04 -3.51 12.85
CA GLY A 44 -14.67 -4.30 14.04
C GLY A 44 -13.21 -4.77 14.07
N ARG A 45 -12.31 -4.19 13.28
CA ARG A 45 -10.94 -4.70 13.04
C ARG A 45 -10.20 -5.12 14.30
N SER A 46 -10.28 -4.33 15.38
CA SER A 46 -9.54 -4.60 16.62
C SER A 46 -10.39 -5.22 17.73
N SER A 47 -11.72 -5.38 17.54
CA SER A 47 -12.65 -5.87 18.58
C SER A 47 -13.47 -7.08 18.18
N ASN A 48 -13.68 -7.36 16.88
CA ASN A 48 -14.45 -8.50 16.40
C ASN A 48 -13.53 -9.71 16.13
N VAL A 49 -13.76 -10.79 16.88
CA VAL A 49 -12.95 -12.02 16.80
C VAL A 49 -13.74 -13.09 16.04
N ASN A 50 -13.60 -13.12 14.72
CA ASN A 50 -14.29 -14.10 13.87
C ASN A 50 -13.42 -15.27 13.43
N ASP A 51 -12.14 -15.00 13.14
CA ASP A 51 -11.22 -15.98 12.55
C ASP A 51 -9.75 -15.61 12.81
N ALA A 52 -8.82 -16.36 12.20
CA ALA A 52 -7.39 -16.17 12.41
C ALA A 52 -6.84 -14.81 11.89
N THR A 53 -7.60 -14.04 11.11
CA THR A 53 -7.16 -12.69 10.67
C THR A 53 -7.06 -11.70 11.83
N ILE A 54 -7.59 -12.06 13.01
CA ILE A 54 -7.41 -11.29 14.25
C ILE A 54 -5.92 -11.17 14.66
N VAL A 55 -5.04 -12.05 14.18
CA VAL A 55 -3.57 -11.93 14.35
C VAL A 55 -3.08 -10.57 13.81
N PHE A 56 -3.62 -10.13 12.66
CA PHE A 56 -3.38 -8.80 12.11
C PHE A 56 -4.19 -7.72 12.83
N GLY A 57 -5.50 -7.96 13.00
CA GLY A 57 -6.45 -6.97 13.50
C GLY A 57 -6.17 -6.54 14.93
N ASN A 58 -6.00 -7.51 15.84
CA ASN A 58 -5.63 -7.29 17.24
C ASN A 58 -5.02 -8.58 17.83
N PRO A 59 -3.70 -8.61 18.09
CA PRO A 59 -3.06 -9.79 18.66
C PRO A 59 -3.69 -10.28 19.96
N ALA A 60 -4.27 -9.38 20.77
CA ALA A 60 -4.95 -9.74 22.01
C ALA A 60 -6.18 -10.64 21.79
N GLY A 61 -6.81 -10.57 20.59
CA GLY A 61 -8.02 -11.32 20.27
C GLY A 61 -7.81 -12.82 20.10
N MET A 62 -6.58 -13.28 19.84
CA MET A 62 -6.30 -14.71 19.63
C MET A 62 -6.66 -15.59 20.82
N SER A 63 -6.54 -15.09 22.04
CA SER A 63 -6.89 -15.81 23.27
C SER A 63 -8.42 -15.94 23.51
N PHE A 64 -9.23 -15.38 22.65
CA PHE A 64 -10.69 -15.57 22.66
C PHE A 64 -11.16 -16.59 21.60
N LEU A 65 -10.25 -17.08 20.74
CA LEU A 65 -10.55 -18.20 19.85
C LEU A 65 -10.70 -19.48 20.65
N ASP A 66 -11.66 -20.32 20.28
CA ASP A 66 -11.96 -21.57 20.98
C ASP A 66 -11.07 -22.74 20.55
N ARG A 67 -10.50 -22.68 19.34
CA ARG A 67 -9.68 -23.74 18.74
C ARG A 67 -8.65 -23.16 17.76
N ALA A 68 -7.69 -23.99 17.37
CA ALA A 68 -6.72 -23.63 16.34
C ALA A 68 -7.40 -23.36 14.99
N GLN A 69 -6.95 -22.33 14.28
CA GLN A 69 -7.54 -21.90 13.02
C GLN A 69 -6.46 -21.48 12.02
N VAL A 70 -6.74 -21.71 10.74
CA VAL A 70 -6.03 -21.13 9.62
C VAL A 70 -7.02 -20.37 8.75
N SER A 71 -6.69 -19.13 8.38
CA SER A 71 -7.43 -18.34 7.40
C SER A 71 -6.50 -17.97 6.26
N VAL A 72 -6.90 -18.29 5.02
CA VAL A 72 -6.18 -17.95 3.79
C VAL A 72 -7.15 -17.25 2.87
N GLY A 73 -6.75 -16.12 2.34
CA GLY A 73 -7.62 -15.34 1.47
C GLY A 73 -6.89 -14.24 0.74
N GLY A 74 -7.67 -13.43 0.07
CA GLY A 74 -7.19 -12.23 -0.58
C GLY A 74 -8.32 -11.44 -1.20
N THR A 75 -8.02 -10.19 -1.51
CA THR A 75 -8.92 -9.27 -2.20
C THR A 75 -8.29 -8.88 -3.53
N TYR A 76 -9.02 -9.07 -4.62
CA TYR A 76 -8.67 -8.50 -5.93
C TYR A 76 -9.28 -7.12 -6.02
N LEU A 77 -8.43 -6.12 -6.28
CA LEU A 77 -8.83 -4.74 -6.53
C LEU A 77 -8.76 -4.45 -8.03
N ASP A 78 -9.86 -3.94 -8.56
CA ASP A 78 -10.00 -3.44 -9.91
C ASP A 78 -10.24 -1.94 -9.83
N VAL A 79 -9.27 -1.16 -10.33
CA VAL A 79 -9.25 0.29 -10.18
C VAL A 79 -9.44 0.93 -11.54
N SER A 80 -10.33 1.90 -11.61
CA SER A 80 -10.55 2.72 -12.80
C SER A 80 -10.24 4.18 -12.47
N THR A 81 -9.51 4.84 -13.36
CA THR A 81 -9.12 6.25 -13.24
C THR A 81 -9.48 7.00 -14.51
N ASP A 82 -10.26 8.08 -14.37
CA ASP A 82 -10.45 9.04 -15.43
C ASP A 82 -9.49 10.23 -15.23
N ILE A 83 -8.81 10.67 -16.29
CA ILE A 83 -7.90 11.81 -16.29
C ILE A 83 -8.41 12.86 -17.27
N ASP A 84 -8.89 13.97 -16.74
CA ASP A 84 -9.44 15.09 -17.51
C ASP A 84 -8.52 16.31 -17.46
N ASN A 85 -8.66 17.22 -18.44
CA ASN A 85 -7.99 18.52 -18.51
C ASN A 85 -6.45 18.44 -18.41
N ALA A 86 -5.84 17.30 -18.79
CA ALA A 86 -4.42 17.09 -18.68
C ALA A 86 -3.61 18.05 -19.56
N SER A 87 -2.60 18.68 -18.97
CA SER A 87 -1.67 19.56 -19.66
C SER A 87 -0.29 19.49 -19.02
N ALA A 88 0.75 19.61 -19.85
CA ALA A 88 2.13 19.65 -19.36
C ALA A 88 2.97 20.61 -20.20
N THR A 89 3.97 21.20 -19.54
CA THR A 89 4.91 22.10 -20.22
C THR A 89 6.36 21.74 -19.87
N ARG A 90 7.27 22.16 -20.76
CA ARG A 90 8.71 22.14 -20.53
C ARG A 90 9.26 23.53 -20.82
N ASN A 91 9.81 24.19 -19.79
CA ASN A 91 10.21 25.61 -19.84
C ASN A 91 9.11 26.52 -20.43
N GLY A 92 7.86 26.28 -20.02
CA GLY A 92 6.67 27.01 -20.48
C GLY A 92 6.18 26.63 -21.87
N ALA A 93 6.90 25.81 -22.64
CA ALA A 93 6.44 25.29 -23.92
C ALA A 93 5.59 24.04 -23.73
N PRO A 94 4.37 23.95 -24.34
CA PRO A 94 3.54 22.75 -24.23
C PRO A 94 4.24 21.51 -24.77
N ILE A 95 4.09 20.40 -24.08
CA ILE A 95 4.48 19.06 -24.56
C ILE A 95 3.21 18.26 -24.87
N THR A 96 3.35 17.29 -25.77
CA THR A 96 2.25 16.39 -26.15
C THR A 96 2.44 15.03 -25.51
N GLY A 97 1.31 14.33 -25.29
CA GLY A 97 1.29 13.00 -24.73
C GLY A 97 -0.14 12.50 -24.58
N SER A 98 -0.28 11.27 -24.11
CA SER A 98 -1.57 10.68 -23.73
C SER A 98 -1.97 11.10 -22.31
N SER A 99 -3.26 11.07 -22.04
CA SER A 99 -3.83 11.22 -20.70
C SER A 99 -4.84 10.09 -20.43
N ASP A 100 -4.62 8.92 -21.04
CA ASP A 100 -5.47 7.77 -20.84
C ASP A 100 -5.36 7.31 -19.39
N GLY A 101 -6.50 6.97 -18.77
CA GLY A 101 -6.61 6.51 -17.40
C GLY A 101 -6.10 5.07 -17.22
N ASP A 102 -6.62 4.41 -16.20
CA ASP A 102 -6.27 3.00 -15.88
C ASP A 102 -4.79 2.77 -15.57
N MET A 103 -4.13 3.80 -15.02
CA MET A 103 -2.73 3.71 -14.58
C MET A 103 -2.52 2.80 -13.36
N VAL A 104 -3.57 2.26 -12.75
CA VAL A 104 -3.46 1.32 -11.63
C VAL A 104 -3.86 -0.08 -12.10
N PRO A 105 -2.91 -0.98 -12.35
CA PRO A 105 -3.23 -2.34 -12.76
C PRO A 105 -4.04 -3.09 -11.70
N GLY A 106 -4.98 -3.94 -12.13
CA GLY A 106 -5.75 -4.78 -11.24
C GLY A 106 -4.87 -5.71 -10.39
N SER A 107 -5.17 -5.87 -9.09
CA SER A 107 -4.24 -6.47 -8.15
C SER A 107 -4.84 -7.34 -7.10
N LEU A 108 -4.15 -8.46 -6.83
CA LEU A 108 -4.50 -9.38 -5.76
C LEU A 108 -3.66 -9.10 -4.51
N ILE A 109 -4.33 -8.91 -3.38
CA ILE A 109 -3.75 -8.73 -2.04
C ILE A 109 -3.93 -10.04 -1.26
N PRO A 110 -2.96 -10.95 -1.27
CA PRO A 110 -3.06 -12.21 -0.57
C PRO A 110 -2.62 -12.09 0.88
N TYR A 111 -3.17 -12.96 1.73
CA TYR A 111 -2.71 -13.15 3.10
C TYR A 111 -2.97 -14.58 3.59
N ALA A 112 -2.24 -14.96 4.64
CA ALA A 112 -2.44 -16.19 5.37
C ALA A 112 -2.18 -15.97 6.86
N PHE A 113 -3.09 -16.45 7.71
CA PHE A 113 -2.98 -16.34 9.16
C PHE A 113 -3.25 -17.68 9.81
N TYR A 114 -2.51 -17.95 10.88
CA TYR A 114 -2.71 -19.08 11.77
C TYR A 114 -2.80 -18.57 13.20
N ALA A 115 -3.76 -19.08 13.97
CA ALA A 115 -3.90 -18.79 15.38
C ALA A 115 -4.19 -20.07 16.15
N GLN A 116 -3.52 -20.27 17.28
CA GLN A 116 -3.64 -21.46 18.12
C GLN A 116 -3.74 -21.08 19.59
N PRO A 117 -4.90 -21.22 20.22
CA PRO A 117 -5.01 -21.30 21.67
C PRO A 117 -4.23 -22.53 22.19
N VAL A 118 -3.35 -22.30 23.16
CA VAL A 118 -2.53 -23.37 23.78
C VAL A 118 -3.07 -23.73 25.15
N THR A 119 -3.59 -22.74 25.86
CA THR A 119 -4.34 -22.85 27.12
C THR A 119 -5.51 -21.89 27.08
N ASP A 120 -6.38 -21.94 28.10
CA ASP A 120 -7.50 -20.99 28.25
C ASP A 120 -7.05 -19.51 28.32
N LYS A 121 -5.74 -19.26 28.51
CA LYS A 121 -5.19 -17.92 28.66
C LYS A 121 -4.13 -17.54 27.64
N LEU A 122 -3.46 -18.51 27.03
CA LEU A 122 -2.30 -18.28 26.16
C LEU A 122 -2.60 -18.75 24.75
N ALA A 123 -2.37 -17.89 23.77
CA ALA A 123 -2.45 -18.24 22.35
C ALA A 123 -1.21 -17.75 21.59
N PHE A 124 -0.84 -18.48 20.55
CA PHE A 124 0.17 -18.11 19.57
C PHE A 124 -0.46 -17.94 18.20
N GLY A 125 0.14 -17.09 17.39
CA GLY A 125 -0.28 -16.87 16.01
C GLY A 125 0.90 -16.58 15.10
N PHE A 126 0.60 -16.68 13.81
CA PHE A 126 1.53 -16.33 12.76
C PHE A 126 0.75 -15.76 11.56
N GLY A 127 1.26 -14.68 10.95
CA GLY A 127 0.68 -14.09 9.76
C GLY A 127 1.71 -13.80 8.69
N VAL A 128 1.29 -13.93 7.41
CA VAL A 128 2.02 -13.41 6.25
C VAL A 128 1.03 -12.57 5.45
N TYR A 129 1.36 -11.31 5.18
CA TYR A 129 0.46 -10.36 4.58
C TYR A 129 1.21 -9.15 4.01
N ALA A 130 0.53 -8.31 3.22
CA ALA A 130 1.08 -7.08 2.64
C ALA A 130 0.44 -5.84 3.31
N PRO A 131 1.07 -5.18 4.30
CA PRO A 131 0.49 -4.03 5.00
C PRO A 131 0.57 -2.71 4.23
N PHE A 132 1.52 -2.58 3.32
CA PHE A 132 1.72 -1.40 2.49
C PHE A 132 2.05 -1.81 1.06
N GLY A 133 1.61 -0.99 0.11
CA GLY A 133 1.90 -1.16 -1.30
C GLY A 133 1.30 -0.03 -2.13
N SER A 134 1.87 0.19 -3.31
CA SER A 134 1.44 1.19 -4.27
C SER A 134 1.90 0.79 -5.65
N LYS A 135 1.05 0.96 -6.66
CA LYS A 135 1.47 0.84 -8.05
C LYS A 135 0.73 1.83 -8.94
N THR A 136 1.50 2.57 -9.71
CA THR A 136 1.01 3.33 -10.86
C THR A 136 1.89 3.01 -12.06
N ASP A 137 1.26 2.74 -13.19
CA ASP A 137 1.90 2.36 -14.46
C ASP A 137 1.17 3.07 -15.60
N TYR A 138 1.64 4.26 -15.92
CA TYR A 138 1.06 5.04 -17.01
C TYR A 138 1.53 4.49 -18.36
N GLU A 139 0.62 4.51 -19.32
CA GLU A 139 0.91 4.09 -20.69
C GLU A 139 2.08 4.86 -21.31
N GLY A 140 2.72 4.23 -22.29
CA GLY A 140 3.80 4.84 -23.05
C GLY A 140 3.37 6.15 -23.74
N GLY A 141 4.11 7.22 -23.49
CA GLY A 141 3.77 8.54 -24.02
C GLY A 141 2.88 9.38 -23.11
N PHE A 142 2.73 8.99 -21.83
CA PHE A 142 1.99 9.79 -20.86
C PHE A 142 2.45 11.25 -20.81
N ILE A 143 1.50 12.18 -20.78
CA ILE A 143 1.82 13.61 -20.87
C ILE A 143 2.59 14.11 -19.63
N GLY A 144 2.36 13.51 -18.42
CA GLY A 144 3.06 13.82 -17.17
C GLY A 144 4.37 13.05 -16.94
N ARG A 145 4.87 12.30 -17.93
CA ARG A 145 6.02 11.39 -17.82
C ARG A 145 7.32 11.99 -17.28
N ASN A 146 7.50 13.32 -17.41
CA ASN A 146 8.69 13.99 -16.88
C ASN A 146 8.66 14.11 -15.34
N LEU A 147 7.49 13.93 -14.71
CA LEU A 147 7.32 13.99 -13.26
C LEU A 147 7.25 12.58 -12.66
N GLY A 148 6.63 11.64 -13.36
CA GLY A 148 6.57 10.23 -12.98
C GLY A 148 5.64 9.47 -13.91
N ASN A 149 6.05 8.29 -14.37
CA ASN A 149 5.24 7.42 -15.23
C ASN A 149 5.10 6.00 -14.68
N TYR A 150 5.94 5.62 -13.74
CA TYR A 150 5.85 4.35 -13.03
C TYR A 150 6.23 4.52 -11.56
N THR A 151 5.49 3.86 -10.70
CA THR A 151 5.79 3.77 -9.26
C THR A 151 5.34 2.40 -8.79
N GLU A 152 6.20 1.67 -8.13
CA GLU A 152 5.84 0.44 -7.42
C GLU A 152 6.51 0.44 -6.06
N LEU A 153 5.73 0.12 -5.03
CA LEU A 153 6.18 -0.12 -3.67
C LEU A 153 5.43 -1.35 -3.14
N THR A 154 6.15 -2.31 -2.63
CA THR A 154 5.56 -3.50 -2.01
C THR A 154 6.23 -3.77 -0.68
N VAL A 155 5.43 -3.93 0.37
CA VAL A 155 5.90 -4.37 1.68
C VAL A 155 5.22 -5.68 2.04
N MET A 156 6.03 -6.73 2.28
CA MET A 156 5.56 -8.03 2.75
C MET A 156 5.99 -8.24 4.19
N SER A 157 5.08 -8.72 5.03
CA SER A 157 5.32 -8.92 6.46
C SER A 157 5.12 -10.37 6.87
N ALA A 158 6.00 -10.85 7.75
CA ALA A 158 5.86 -12.10 8.50
C ALA A 158 5.78 -11.76 9.99
N GLN A 159 4.73 -12.22 10.69
CA GLN A 159 4.41 -11.79 12.04
C GLN A 159 4.15 -12.96 12.98
N PRO A 160 5.15 -13.47 13.72
CA PRO A 160 4.91 -14.26 14.92
C PRO A 160 4.27 -13.41 16.03
N THR A 161 3.31 -13.98 16.76
CA THR A 161 2.44 -13.25 17.68
C THR A 161 2.11 -14.09 18.90
N VAL A 162 1.98 -13.44 20.05
CA VAL A 162 1.54 -14.06 21.31
C VAL A 162 0.41 -13.25 21.93
N SER A 163 -0.56 -13.93 22.56
CA SER A 163 -1.68 -13.33 23.28
C SER A 163 -1.81 -13.95 24.66
N TYR A 164 -2.14 -13.12 25.64
CA TYR A 164 -2.40 -13.58 27.01
C TYR A 164 -3.66 -12.96 27.58
N ARG A 165 -4.58 -13.80 28.03
CA ARG A 165 -5.85 -13.43 28.68
C ARG A 165 -5.70 -13.49 30.19
N PHE A 166 -5.78 -12.34 30.85
CA PHE A 166 -5.66 -12.26 32.33
C PHE A 166 -6.88 -12.85 33.02
N ASN A 167 -8.06 -12.49 32.52
CA ASN A 167 -9.37 -12.89 32.99
C ASN A 167 -10.38 -12.79 31.85
N ASP A 168 -11.68 -12.96 32.16
CA ASP A 168 -12.75 -12.92 31.14
C ASP A 168 -12.93 -11.55 30.49
N GLN A 169 -12.39 -10.49 31.08
CA GLN A 169 -12.55 -9.12 30.60
C GLN A 169 -11.31 -8.59 29.85
N TRP A 170 -10.10 -9.02 30.21
CA TRP A 170 -8.87 -8.40 29.74
C TRP A 170 -7.92 -9.40 29.08
N SER A 171 -7.47 -9.03 27.90
CA SER A 171 -6.36 -9.67 27.23
C SER A 171 -5.39 -8.65 26.62
N VAL A 172 -4.15 -9.08 26.44
CA VAL A 172 -3.10 -8.34 25.75
C VAL A 172 -2.45 -9.25 24.72
N GLY A 173 -1.85 -8.64 23.71
CA GLY A 173 -1.09 -9.39 22.71
C GLY A 173 0.04 -8.56 22.14
N ALA A 174 1.06 -9.25 21.64
CA ALA A 174 2.19 -8.63 20.98
C ALA A 174 2.66 -9.49 19.80
N GLY A 175 3.01 -8.84 18.70
CA GLY A 175 3.62 -9.44 17.53
C GLY A 175 4.90 -8.72 17.16
N LEU A 176 5.90 -9.48 16.71
CA LEU A 176 7.09 -8.97 16.06
C LEU A 176 6.87 -9.07 14.55
N THR A 177 7.21 -8.06 13.78
CA THR A 177 7.10 -8.10 12.32
C THR A 177 8.47 -8.04 11.66
N TYR A 178 8.75 -8.99 10.80
CA TYR A 178 9.82 -8.90 9.81
C TYR A 178 9.20 -8.45 8.50
N ASN A 179 9.73 -7.39 7.92
CA ASN A 179 9.16 -6.75 6.74
C ASN A 179 10.23 -6.67 5.66
N ARG A 180 9.86 -7.05 4.44
CA ARG A 180 10.65 -6.87 3.23
C ARG A 180 9.99 -5.78 2.40
N VAL A 181 10.74 -4.77 2.01
CA VAL A 181 10.30 -3.70 1.10
C VAL A 181 11.05 -3.79 -0.22
N GLU A 182 10.32 -3.59 -1.31
CA GLU A 182 10.84 -3.42 -2.65
C GLU A 182 10.20 -2.19 -3.26
N GLY A 183 11.01 -1.34 -3.91
CA GLY A 183 10.55 -0.09 -4.51
C GLY A 183 11.13 0.13 -5.91
N GLU A 184 10.30 0.68 -6.81
CA GLU A 184 10.71 1.03 -8.17
C GLU A 184 10.02 2.32 -8.62
N LEU A 185 10.80 3.24 -9.20
CA LEU A 185 10.34 4.54 -9.69
C LEU A 185 10.89 4.79 -11.09
N HIS A 186 10.01 5.20 -12.04
CA HIS A 186 10.45 5.67 -13.35
C HIS A 186 9.94 7.08 -13.63
N ARG A 187 10.70 7.77 -14.48
CA ARG A 187 10.29 9.01 -15.15
C ARG A 187 11.13 9.23 -16.40
N GLN A 188 10.65 10.07 -17.28
CA GLN A 188 11.47 10.53 -18.40
C GLN A 188 12.14 11.86 -18.05
N VAL A 189 13.49 11.87 -18.10
CA VAL A 189 14.31 13.04 -17.76
C VAL A 189 14.64 13.82 -19.03
N PRO A 190 14.10 15.04 -19.19
CA PRO A 190 14.49 15.89 -20.31
C PRO A 190 15.96 16.30 -20.18
N THR A 191 16.74 15.99 -21.19
CA THR A 191 18.19 16.19 -21.19
C THR A 191 18.61 16.94 -22.45
N PRO A 192 19.46 17.99 -22.35
CA PRO A 192 19.98 18.70 -23.51
C PRO A 192 20.74 17.78 -24.46
N THR A 193 20.51 17.93 -25.77
CA THR A 193 21.36 17.33 -26.79
C THR A 193 22.40 18.37 -27.25
N PHE A 194 23.61 17.91 -27.47
CA PHE A 194 24.73 18.76 -27.87
C PHE A 194 25.19 18.45 -29.30
N GLY A 195 25.50 19.49 -30.04
CA GLY A 195 25.98 19.37 -31.40
C GLY A 195 26.70 20.63 -31.89
N LEU A 196 27.17 20.60 -33.10
CA LEU A 196 27.83 21.74 -33.71
C LEU A 196 26.83 22.87 -33.99
N VAL A 197 27.00 24.00 -33.30
CA VAL A 197 26.11 25.19 -33.46
C VAL A 197 26.74 26.30 -34.30
N GLY A 198 28.05 26.20 -34.61
CA GLY A 198 28.76 27.18 -35.43
C GLY A 198 30.25 26.99 -35.43
N MET A 199 30.93 27.98 -36.00
CA MET A 199 32.40 28.09 -36.02
C MET A 199 32.81 29.45 -35.46
N ASP A 200 33.75 29.48 -34.53
CA ASP A 200 34.38 30.70 -34.07
C ASP A 200 35.85 30.66 -34.40
N ASN A 201 36.29 31.61 -35.24
CA ASN A 201 37.68 31.69 -35.74
C ASN A 201 38.22 30.35 -36.33
N GLY A 202 37.34 29.55 -37.00
CA GLY A 202 37.68 28.26 -37.55
C GLY A 202 37.66 27.10 -36.54
N VAL A 203 37.26 27.32 -35.29
CA VAL A 203 37.12 26.30 -34.26
C VAL A 203 35.64 25.91 -34.16
N PRO A 204 35.28 24.61 -34.18
CA PRO A 204 33.93 24.15 -34.00
C PRO A 204 33.38 24.56 -32.62
N VAL A 205 32.22 25.19 -32.60
CA VAL A 205 31.50 25.54 -31.37
C VAL A 205 30.42 24.49 -31.14
N VAL A 206 30.50 23.76 -30.02
CA VAL A 206 29.49 22.83 -29.58
C VAL A 206 28.50 23.56 -28.64
N GLY A 207 27.24 23.40 -28.87
CA GLY A 207 26.19 23.99 -28.03
C GLY A 207 24.94 23.11 -27.99
N VAL A 208 23.94 23.53 -27.28
CA VAL A 208 22.65 22.84 -27.19
C VAL A 208 21.92 22.92 -28.53
N THR A 209 21.61 21.77 -29.12
CA THR A 209 20.92 21.64 -30.41
C THR A 209 19.47 21.19 -30.26
N GLY A 210 19.07 20.73 -29.06
CA GLY A 210 17.72 20.25 -28.78
C GLY A 210 17.60 19.65 -27.37
N THR A 211 16.52 18.93 -27.17
CA THR A 211 16.28 18.15 -25.93
C THR A 211 15.85 16.74 -26.31
N GLN A 212 16.39 15.76 -25.65
CA GLN A 212 15.96 14.36 -25.67
C GLN A 212 15.35 13.98 -24.32
N GLU A 213 14.56 12.94 -24.27
CA GLU A 213 14.07 12.35 -23.02
C GLU A 213 14.83 11.05 -22.76
N LEU A 214 15.40 10.92 -21.57
CA LEU A 214 16.05 9.70 -21.10
C LEU A 214 15.09 8.96 -20.20
N ASP A 215 15.02 7.64 -20.32
CA ASP A 215 14.24 6.79 -19.44
C ASP A 215 15.04 6.52 -18.16
N ALA A 216 14.65 7.16 -17.07
CA ALA A 216 15.29 7.04 -15.76
C ALA A 216 14.52 6.06 -14.88
N ARG A 217 15.21 5.03 -14.42
CA ARG A 217 14.72 4.00 -13.52
C ARG A 217 15.55 3.98 -12.25
N ILE A 218 14.86 3.87 -11.11
CA ILE A 218 15.42 3.68 -9.79
C ILE A 218 14.75 2.45 -9.20
N GLU A 219 15.53 1.50 -8.72
CA GLU A 219 15.02 0.33 -8.02
C GLU A 219 15.87 0.06 -6.77
N GLY A 220 15.25 -0.49 -5.73
CA GLY A 220 15.95 -0.83 -4.49
C GLY A 220 15.07 -1.63 -3.54
N ASP A 221 15.72 -2.26 -2.57
CA ASP A 221 15.07 -3.09 -1.57
C ASP A 221 15.77 -2.99 -0.20
N ASP A 222 15.04 -3.37 0.86
CA ASP A 222 15.55 -3.48 2.22
C ASP A 222 14.66 -4.37 3.09
N ASP A 223 15.17 -4.70 4.27
CA ASP A 223 14.44 -5.45 5.31
C ASP A 223 14.33 -4.60 6.58
N GLY A 224 13.19 -4.63 7.24
CA GLY A 224 12.97 -3.88 8.47
C GLY A 224 12.20 -4.66 9.53
N TRP A 225 12.41 -4.29 10.78
CA TRP A 225 11.69 -4.88 11.91
C TRP A 225 10.73 -3.89 12.53
N GLY A 226 9.54 -4.39 12.85
CA GLY A 226 8.52 -3.64 13.57
C GLY A 226 7.84 -4.52 14.61
N TYR A 227 6.85 -3.96 15.27
CA TYR A 227 6.04 -4.69 16.24
C TYR A 227 4.60 -4.17 16.23
N ASN A 228 3.67 -5.02 16.68
CA ASN A 228 2.33 -4.59 17.01
C ASN A 228 1.97 -5.01 18.44
N LEU A 229 1.15 -4.19 19.08
CA LEU A 229 0.62 -4.40 20.41
C LEU A 229 -0.90 -4.34 20.36
N GLY A 230 -1.55 -5.14 21.18
CA GLY A 230 -2.99 -5.16 21.26
C GLY A 230 -3.49 -5.28 22.69
N VAL A 231 -4.63 -4.63 22.92
CA VAL A 231 -5.40 -4.78 24.15
C VAL A 231 -6.85 -5.04 23.76
N MET A 232 -7.51 -5.95 24.44
CA MET A 232 -8.93 -6.19 24.31
C MET A 232 -9.59 -6.14 25.68
N PHE A 233 -10.74 -5.48 25.74
CA PHE A 233 -11.50 -5.31 26.96
C PHE A 233 -12.99 -5.63 26.73
N GLN A 234 -13.51 -6.57 27.50
CA GLN A 234 -14.92 -6.96 27.52
C GLN A 234 -15.57 -6.52 28.83
N PRO A 235 -16.12 -5.31 28.91
CA PRO A 235 -16.82 -4.84 30.12
C PRO A 235 -18.10 -5.64 30.44
N ALA A 236 -18.72 -6.19 29.39
CA ALA A 236 -19.88 -7.06 29.43
C ALA A 236 -19.74 -8.15 28.35
N PRO A 237 -20.42 -9.30 28.48
CA PRO A 237 -20.33 -10.37 27.48
C PRO A 237 -20.66 -9.91 26.05
N GLU A 238 -21.59 -8.95 25.91
CA GLU A 238 -22.07 -8.44 24.62
C GLU A 238 -21.23 -7.30 24.05
N THR A 239 -20.25 -6.77 24.82
CA THR A 239 -19.49 -5.58 24.44
C THR A 239 -18.00 -5.87 24.42
N THR A 240 -17.36 -5.69 23.29
CA THR A 240 -15.91 -5.83 23.15
C THR A 240 -15.30 -4.53 22.62
N LEU A 241 -14.29 -4.03 23.32
CA LEU A 241 -13.46 -2.92 22.88
C LEU A 241 -12.07 -3.45 22.54
N GLY A 242 -11.52 -2.99 21.43
CA GLY A 242 -10.17 -3.31 21.00
C GLY A 242 -9.34 -2.08 20.70
N LEU A 243 -8.11 -2.10 21.12
CA LEU A 243 -7.10 -1.07 20.79
C LEU A 243 -5.84 -1.76 20.31
N THR A 244 -5.29 -1.29 19.18
CA THR A 244 -4.02 -1.79 18.66
C THR A 244 -3.09 -0.64 18.29
N TYR A 245 -1.81 -0.89 18.43
CA TYR A 245 -0.73 -0.05 17.95
C TYR A 245 0.21 -0.89 17.08
N ARG A 246 0.46 -0.42 15.87
CA ARG A 246 1.49 -0.95 14.96
C ARG A 246 2.60 0.08 14.84
N SER A 247 3.84 -0.34 15.08
CA SER A 247 4.99 0.55 15.03
C SER A 247 5.30 1.00 13.60
N LYS A 248 5.99 2.12 13.48
CA LYS A 248 6.72 2.45 12.26
C LYS A 248 7.78 1.37 11.96
N VAL A 249 8.14 1.25 10.70
CA VAL A 249 9.33 0.53 10.26
C VAL A 249 10.16 1.47 9.40
N SER A 250 11.45 1.57 9.70
CA SER A 250 12.39 2.38 8.94
C SER A 250 13.21 1.48 8.02
N TYR A 251 13.39 1.91 6.80
CA TYR A 251 14.16 1.23 5.77
C TYR A 251 15.16 2.18 5.14
N THR A 252 16.25 1.62 4.64
CA THR A 252 17.21 2.28 3.76
C THR A 252 17.33 1.44 2.49
N LEU A 253 16.37 1.66 1.56
CA LEU A 253 16.38 0.93 0.30
C LEU A 253 17.68 1.21 -0.44
N THR A 254 18.40 0.16 -0.83
CA THR A 254 19.63 0.23 -1.61
C THR A 254 19.43 -0.51 -2.91
N GLY A 255 19.94 0.08 -3.99
CA GLY A 255 19.81 -0.50 -5.32
C GLY A 255 20.49 0.35 -6.38
N ASP A 256 19.87 0.45 -7.56
CA ASP A 256 20.46 1.04 -8.73
C ASP A 256 19.62 2.18 -9.32
N TYR A 257 20.28 3.23 -9.74
CA TYR A 257 19.77 4.21 -10.69
C TYR A 257 20.36 3.95 -12.06
N ARG A 258 19.52 3.97 -13.09
CA ARG A 258 19.92 3.90 -14.48
C ARG A 258 19.12 4.85 -15.35
N SER A 259 19.79 5.58 -16.22
CA SER A 259 19.14 6.41 -17.24
C SER A 259 19.58 5.97 -18.62
N THR A 260 18.62 5.65 -19.48
CA THR A 260 18.86 5.10 -20.82
C THR A 260 18.33 6.02 -21.91
N ALA A 261 19.04 6.06 -23.05
CA ALA A 261 18.60 6.75 -24.25
C ALA A 261 17.59 5.88 -25.03
N ALA A 262 17.02 6.44 -26.11
CA ALA A 262 16.00 5.76 -26.92
C ALA A 262 16.46 4.46 -27.60
N ASP A 263 17.79 4.24 -27.72
CA ASP A 263 18.41 3.01 -28.22
C ASP A 263 18.54 1.91 -27.14
N GLY A 264 18.16 2.22 -25.88
CA GLY A 264 18.24 1.32 -24.73
C GLY A 264 19.63 1.28 -24.06
N GLU A 265 20.60 2.03 -24.57
CA GLU A 265 21.91 2.09 -23.95
C GLU A 265 21.97 3.09 -22.80
N VAL A 266 22.81 2.80 -21.80
CA VAL A 266 23.04 3.72 -20.70
C VAL A 266 23.59 5.05 -21.23
N TYR A 267 22.90 6.13 -20.87
CA TYR A 267 23.30 7.45 -21.30
C TYR A 267 24.66 7.85 -20.71
N VAL A 268 25.53 8.35 -21.57
CA VAL A 268 26.79 8.95 -21.19
C VAL A 268 26.76 10.43 -21.56
N ASN A 269 26.96 11.30 -20.56
CA ASN A 269 26.97 12.74 -20.78
C ASN A 269 28.13 13.09 -21.75
N PRO A 270 27.84 13.65 -22.93
CA PRO A 270 28.89 13.87 -23.95
C PRO A 270 29.87 14.98 -23.56
N LEU A 271 29.58 15.81 -22.58
CA LEU A 271 30.49 16.87 -22.13
C LEU A 271 31.40 16.40 -21.00
N THR A 272 30.90 15.57 -20.08
CA THR A 272 31.65 15.13 -18.90
C THR A 272 32.19 13.71 -19.02
N GLY A 273 31.61 12.90 -19.93
CA GLY A 273 31.88 11.46 -20.04
C GLY A 273 31.26 10.64 -18.90
N GLU A 274 30.45 11.25 -18.04
CA GLU A 274 29.80 10.58 -16.91
C GLU A 274 28.70 9.66 -17.41
N ARG A 275 28.73 8.39 -16.95
CA ARG A 275 27.71 7.40 -17.20
C ARG A 275 26.55 7.64 -16.20
N GLN A 276 25.34 7.46 -16.66
CA GLN A 276 24.12 7.60 -15.85
C GLN A 276 23.62 6.21 -15.36
N ASP A 277 24.54 5.42 -14.80
CA ASP A 277 24.29 4.22 -14.02
C ASP A 277 25.12 4.27 -12.73
N LYS A 278 24.46 4.29 -11.60
CA LYS A 278 25.10 4.42 -10.29
C LYS A 278 24.24 3.77 -9.21
N SER A 279 24.83 3.46 -8.07
CA SER A 279 24.06 3.02 -6.91
C SER A 279 23.08 4.11 -6.47
N ALA A 280 21.95 3.69 -5.94
CA ALA A 280 20.91 4.55 -5.43
C ALA A 280 20.54 4.13 -4.00
N GLN A 281 20.19 5.11 -3.16
CA GLN A 281 19.75 4.90 -1.81
C GLN A 281 18.56 5.81 -1.51
N LEU A 282 17.52 5.26 -0.82
CA LEU A 282 16.34 5.97 -0.36
C LEU A 282 16.02 5.57 1.07
N ASP A 283 15.93 6.53 1.98
CA ASP A 283 15.37 6.31 3.31
C ASP A 283 13.84 6.41 3.25
N LEU A 284 13.15 5.40 3.80
CA LEU A 284 11.69 5.30 3.80
C LEU A 284 11.19 4.82 5.16
N ASP A 285 10.28 5.59 5.76
CA ASP A 285 9.56 5.19 6.97
C ASP A 285 8.12 4.79 6.61
N THR A 286 7.70 3.54 6.93
CA THR A 286 6.27 3.24 6.97
C THR A 286 5.68 3.72 8.29
N PRO A 287 4.47 4.32 8.27
CA PRO A 287 3.91 5.00 9.42
C PRO A 287 3.43 4.07 10.52
N GLU A 288 3.49 4.53 11.77
CA GLU A 288 2.76 3.94 12.87
C GLU A 288 1.24 4.13 12.74
N THR A 289 0.48 3.12 13.19
CA THR A 289 -0.98 3.13 13.14
C THR A 289 -1.58 2.76 14.50
N VAL A 290 -2.61 3.48 14.90
CA VAL A 290 -3.47 3.15 16.06
C VAL A 290 -4.86 2.81 15.56
N ASN A 291 -5.38 1.64 15.92
CA ASN A 291 -6.77 1.27 15.61
C ASN A 291 -7.55 1.08 16.93
N PHE A 292 -8.73 1.64 16.96
CA PHE A 292 -9.71 1.43 18.01
C PHE A 292 -10.99 0.93 17.37
N SER A 293 -11.63 -0.06 17.99
CA SER A 293 -12.98 -0.46 17.59
C SER A 293 -13.81 -0.97 18.76
N ILE A 294 -15.12 -0.94 18.55
CA ILE A 294 -16.14 -1.47 19.46
C ILE A 294 -16.99 -2.45 18.66
N THR A 295 -17.20 -3.62 19.21
CA THR A 295 -18.20 -4.59 18.76
C THR A 295 -19.25 -4.73 19.83
N GLN A 296 -20.53 -4.56 19.43
CA GLN A 296 -21.69 -4.70 20.31
C GLN A 296 -22.63 -5.76 19.76
N GLU A 297 -22.84 -6.84 20.51
CA GLU A 297 -23.89 -7.81 20.24
C GLU A 297 -25.24 -7.21 20.68
N MET A 298 -26.05 -6.84 19.67
CA MET A 298 -27.38 -6.24 19.91
C MET A 298 -28.44 -7.31 20.21
N THR A 299 -28.27 -8.47 19.61
CA THR A 299 -29.08 -9.68 19.80
C THR A 299 -28.20 -10.91 19.54
N GLU A 300 -28.71 -12.10 19.80
CA GLU A 300 -28.03 -13.38 19.44
C GLU A 300 -27.68 -13.50 17.94
N ARG A 301 -28.25 -12.64 17.08
CA ARG A 301 -28.08 -12.68 15.63
C ARG A 301 -27.49 -11.43 15.02
N LEU A 302 -27.47 -10.32 15.74
CA LEU A 302 -27.04 -9.02 15.20
C LEU A 302 -25.90 -8.46 16.04
N LYS A 303 -24.77 -8.22 15.40
CA LYS A 303 -23.65 -7.44 15.93
C LYS A 303 -23.53 -6.13 15.15
N LEU A 304 -23.26 -5.06 15.86
CA LEU A 304 -22.93 -3.75 15.29
C LEU A 304 -21.51 -3.38 15.70
N MET A 305 -20.80 -2.70 14.81
CA MET A 305 -19.41 -2.34 15.00
C MET A 305 -19.15 -0.89 14.62
N PHE A 306 -18.23 -0.28 15.35
CA PHE A 306 -17.63 1.01 15.01
C PHE A 306 -16.12 0.88 15.10
N GLY A 307 -15.41 1.50 14.15
CA GLY A 307 -13.94 1.55 14.11
C GLY A 307 -13.43 2.95 13.81
N ALA A 308 -12.29 3.26 14.39
CA ALA A 308 -11.48 4.44 14.08
C ALA A 308 -10.02 4.04 13.97
N SER A 309 -9.36 4.51 12.94
CA SER A 309 -7.93 4.31 12.69
C SER A 309 -7.23 5.64 12.52
N TRP A 310 -6.09 5.81 13.19
CA TRP A 310 -5.21 6.94 13.01
C TRP A 310 -3.86 6.46 12.51
N THR A 311 -3.36 7.07 11.42
CA THR A 311 -2.06 6.76 10.84
C THR A 311 -1.19 8.00 10.78
N ARG A 312 0.05 7.89 11.29
CA ARG A 312 0.99 8.99 11.33
C ARG A 312 1.74 9.14 10.01
N TRP A 313 1.04 9.59 9.00
CA TRP A 313 1.58 9.78 7.66
C TRP A 313 2.62 10.90 7.54
N SER A 314 2.71 11.81 8.54
CA SER A 314 3.79 12.80 8.63
C SER A 314 5.20 12.20 8.78
N ARG A 315 5.34 10.88 8.64
CA ARG A 315 6.61 10.17 8.45
C ARG A 315 7.07 10.15 7.00
N PHE A 316 6.13 10.30 6.07
CA PHE A 316 6.41 10.34 4.64
C PHE A 316 6.47 11.80 4.18
N ASP A 317 7.64 12.39 4.36
CA ASP A 317 7.92 13.81 4.18
C ASP A 317 8.43 14.09 2.77
N GLU A 318 9.29 13.21 2.26
CA GLU A 318 9.94 13.38 0.97
C GLU A 318 10.33 12.04 0.33
N ILE A 319 10.54 12.06 -0.97
CA ILE A 319 11.28 11.03 -1.71
C ILE A 319 12.64 11.66 -2.09
N LEU A 320 13.68 11.37 -1.33
CA LEU A 320 15.04 11.79 -1.61
C LEU A 320 15.90 10.58 -1.94
N VAL A 321 16.27 10.45 -3.20
CA VAL A 321 17.20 9.41 -3.66
C VAL A 321 18.58 10.00 -3.86
N THR A 322 19.58 9.39 -3.24
CA THR A 322 20.99 9.81 -3.31
C THR A 322 21.88 8.72 -3.91
N ASP A 323 23.02 9.12 -4.45
CA ASP A 323 24.07 8.19 -4.86
C ASP A 323 24.99 7.80 -3.67
N ALA A 324 25.93 6.88 -3.87
CA ALA A 324 26.88 6.43 -2.82
C ALA A 324 27.77 7.55 -2.25
N ALA A 325 27.88 8.70 -2.91
CA ALA A 325 28.60 9.86 -2.41
C ALA A 325 27.67 10.85 -1.66
N GLY A 326 26.37 10.56 -1.59
CA GLY A 326 25.36 11.42 -0.97
C GLY A 326 24.87 12.55 -1.89
N ASN A 327 25.18 12.50 -3.20
CA ASN A 327 24.63 13.49 -4.13
C ASN A 327 23.19 13.11 -4.50
N GLU A 328 22.34 14.11 -4.62
CA GLU A 328 20.95 13.94 -5.04
C GLU A 328 20.84 13.38 -6.46
N ILE A 329 20.04 12.32 -6.63
CA ILE A 329 19.59 11.77 -7.91
C ILE A 329 18.20 12.31 -8.24
N THR A 330 17.30 12.31 -7.26
CA THR A 330 15.95 12.85 -7.40
C THR A 330 15.39 13.25 -6.05
N TYR A 331 14.62 14.33 -6.05
CA TYR A 331 13.90 14.84 -4.89
C TYR A 331 12.44 15.10 -5.24
N GLU A 332 11.53 14.73 -4.35
CA GLU A 332 10.10 15.02 -4.47
C GLU A 332 9.51 15.20 -3.08
N GLU A 333 9.10 16.44 -2.77
CA GLU A 333 8.43 16.76 -1.50
C GLU A 333 7.04 16.12 -1.46
N GLN A 334 6.71 15.48 -0.34
CA GLN A 334 5.43 14.78 -0.11
C GLN A 334 4.61 15.46 0.98
N ASP A 335 5.23 15.90 2.08
CA ASP A 335 4.65 16.62 3.22
C ASP A 335 3.26 16.05 3.62
N TYR A 336 3.22 14.72 3.85
CA TYR A 336 1.97 14.04 4.20
C TYR A 336 1.49 14.45 5.60
N SER A 337 0.20 14.64 5.73
CA SER A 337 -0.47 14.92 7.00
C SER A 337 -0.98 13.64 7.65
N ASN A 338 -1.07 13.63 9.00
CA ASN A 338 -1.67 12.49 9.71
C ASN A 338 -3.14 12.33 9.33
N ALA A 339 -3.56 11.08 9.08
CA ALA A 339 -4.88 10.79 8.57
C ALA A 339 -5.72 9.92 9.51
N TRP A 340 -7.04 10.07 9.41
CA TRP A 340 -8.04 9.29 10.12
C TRP A 340 -8.92 8.53 9.16
N ALA A 341 -9.24 7.28 9.53
CA ALA A 341 -10.31 6.52 8.90
C ALA A 341 -11.37 6.14 9.94
N PHE A 342 -12.64 6.12 9.52
CA PHE A 342 -13.78 5.74 10.36
C PHE A 342 -14.64 4.73 9.62
N ALA A 343 -15.17 3.76 10.37
CA ALA A 343 -16.02 2.72 9.82
C ALA A 343 -17.19 2.40 10.75
N VAL A 344 -18.33 2.08 10.15
CA VAL A 344 -19.47 1.48 10.82
C VAL A 344 -19.90 0.26 10.03
N GLY A 345 -20.28 -0.80 10.73
CA GLY A 345 -20.69 -2.03 10.05
C GLY A 345 -21.47 -2.95 10.98
N GLY A 346 -21.90 -4.06 10.41
CA GLY A 346 -22.61 -5.08 11.17
C GLY A 346 -22.60 -6.42 10.48
N GLU A 347 -22.87 -7.44 11.26
CA GLU A 347 -23.09 -8.82 10.84
C GLU A 347 -24.41 -9.34 11.38
N TYR A 348 -25.12 -10.07 10.53
CA TYR A 348 -26.40 -10.67 10.85
C TYR A 348 -26.38 -12.17 10.54
N GLN A 349 -26.57 -12.99 11.59
CA GLN A 349 -26.70 -14.45 11.46
C GLN A 349 -28.08 -14.79 10.88
N LEU A 350 -28.11 -15.00 9.55
CA LEU A 350 -29.38 -15.31 8.83
C LEU A 350 -29.87 -16.71 9.17
N THR A 351 -28.97 -17.71 9.11
CA THR A 351 -29.21 -19.10 9.51
C THR A 351 -27.96 -19.61 10.25
N PRO A 352 -27.97 -20.81 10.85
CA PRO A 352 -26.74 -21.36 11.46
C PRO A 352 -25.55 -21.49 10.51
N GLN A 353 -25.80 -21.53 9.19
CA GLN A 353 -24.75 -21.66 8.16
C GLN A 353 -24.42 -20.37 7.42
N TRP A 354 -25.31 -19.36 7.48
CA TRP A 354 -25.16 -18.15 6.69
C TRP A 354 -25.15 -16.90 7.56
N GLU A 355 -24.11 -16.11 7.39
CA GLU A 355 -23.96 -14.77 7.97
C GLU A 355 -23.88 -13.75 6.84
N LEU A 356 -24.58 -12.63 7.01
CA LEU A 356 -24.56 -11.49 6.10
C LEU A 356 -23.85 -10.30 6.76
N ARG A 357 -23.12 -9.54 5.99
CA ARG A 357 -22.34 -8.39 6.47
C ARG A 357 -22.57 -7.18 5.60
N ALA A 358 -22.55 -5.99 6.22
CA ALA A 358 -22.56 -4.72 5.51
C ALA A 358 -21.76 -3.67 6.29
N GLY A 359 -21.13 -2.74 5.58
CA GLY A 359 -20.33 -1.69 6.19
C GLY A 359 -20.15 -0.47 5.31
N LEU A 360 -19.84 0.64 6.00
CA LEU A 360 -19.51 1.93 5.39
C LEU A 360 -18.22 2.43 6.05
N SER A 361 -17.29 2.94 5.24
CA SER A 361 -16.06 3.54 5.75
C SER A 361 -15.77 4.85 5.03
N ILE A 362 -15.08 5.73 5.75
CA ILE A 362 -14.49 6.96 5.21
C ILE A 362 -13.01 6.91 5.57
N ASP A 363 -12.16 7.04 4.56
CA ASP A 363 -10.73 7.07 4.71
C ASP A 363 -10.20 8.42 4.21
N LYS A 364 -9.57 9.19 5.11
CA LYS A 364 -9.06 10.52 4.80
C LYS A 364 -7.69 10.42 4.15
N THR A 365 -7.52 11.16 3.05
CA THR A 365 -6.22 11.23 2.39
C THR A 365 -5.19 11.97 3.26
N PRO A 366 -3.94 11.49 3.31
CA PRO A 366 -2.85 12.24 3.94
C PRO A 366 -2.24 13.30 3.02
N THR A 367 -2.51 13.23 1.69
CA THR A 367 -1.93 14.17 0.71
C THR A 367 -2.60 15.52 0.76
N SER A 368 -1.82 16.59 0.61
CA SER A 368 -2.34 17.94 0.42
C SER A 368 -2.46 18.27 -1.07
N ASP A 369 -3.31 19.24 -1.40
CA ASP A 369 -3.47 19.69 -2.79
C ASP A 369 -2.16 20.25 -3.39
N GLN A 370 -1.27 20.76 -2.54
CA GLN A 370 0.00 21.36 -2.94
C GLN A 370 1.03 20.31 -3.39
N PHE A 371 1.08 19.15 -2.68
CA PHE A 371 2.11 18.13 -2.87
C PHE A 371 1.58 16.84 -3.54
N ARG A 372 0.29 16.85 -3.94
CA ARG A 372 -0.28 15.69 -4.65
C ARG A 372 0.42 15.50 -5.98
N SER A 373 0.88 14.29 -6.23
CA SER A 373 1.67 13.95 -7.40
C SER A 373 0.93 12.98 -8.34
N ALA A 374 1.39 12.89 -9.59
CA ALA A 374 0.93 11.89 -10.53
C ALA A 374 1.25 10.46 -10.06
N ARG A 375 2.20 10.28 -9.12
CA ARG A 375 2.53 8.97 -8.55
C ARG A 375 1.46 8.46 -7.59
N ILE A 376 0.81 9.38 -6.84
CA ILE A 376 -0.24 9.06 -5.87
C ILE A 376 -1.35 10.11 -5.97
N PRO A 377 -2.14 10.10 -7.05
CA PRO A 377 -3.19 11.08 -7.29
C PRO A 377 -4.48 10.70 -6.55
N SER A 378 -4.47 10.74 -5.21
CA SER A 378 -5.57 10.28 -4.36
C SER A 378 -6.22 11.38 -3.53
N ASP A 379 -7.50 11.18 -3.15
CA ASP A 379 -8.28 12.04 -2.24
C ASP A 379 -9.04 11.19 -1.21
N ASP A 380 -9.87 11.81 -0.41
CA ASP A 380 -10.74 11.17 0.57
C ASP A 380 -11.63 10.09 -0.06
N ARG A 381 -11.64 8.90 0.54
CA ARG A 381 -12.45 7.76 0.09
C ARG A 381 -13.73 7.59 0.87
N ARG A 382 -14.74 7.12 0.13
CA ARG A 382 -15.95 6.51 0.70
C ARG A 382 -16.01 5.07 0.22
N ILE A 383 -16.20 4.16 1.14
CA ILE A 383 -16.19 2.73 0.87
C ILE A 383 -17.52 2.14 1.33
N PHE A 384 -18.17 1.41 0.42
CA PHE A 384 -19.39 0.65 0.66
C PHE A 384 -19.04 -0.82 0.56
N SER A 385 -19.34 -1.59 1.59
CA SER A 385 -18.98 -3.01 1.64
C SER A 385 -20.18 -3.88 1.95
N ILE A 386 -20.23 -5.04 1.32
CA ILE A 386 -21.13 -6.14 1.65
C ILE A 386 -20.37 -7.45 1.69
N GLY A 387 -20.84 -8.41 2.45
CA GLY A 387 -20.20 -9.73 2.53
C GLY A 387 -21.15 -10.82 3.01
N ALA A 388 -20.71 -12.05 2.82
CA ALA A 388 -21.38 -13.23 3.31
C ALA A 388 -20.37 -14.27 3.80
N GLY A 389 -20.65 -14.88 4.95
CA GLY A 389 -19.96 -16.05 5.46
C GLY A 389 -20.83 -17.30 5.30
N TRP A 390 -20.26 -18.37 4.76
CA TRP A 390 -20.94 -19.66 4.65
C TRP A 390 -20.16 -20.75 5.37
N THR A 391 -20.79 -21.33 6.38
CA THR A 391 -20.24 -22.37 7.25
C THR A 391 -21.03 -23.68 7.03
N PRO A 392 -20.73 -24.42 5.94
CA PRO A 392 -21.47 -25.66 5.63
C PRO A 392 -21.29 -26.75 6.68
N VAL A 393 -20.13 -26.76 7.33
CA VAL A 393 -19.79 -27.64 8.45
C VAL A 393 -19.01 -26.83 9.48
N GLU A 394 -19.07 -27.22 10.75
CA GLU A 394 -18.55 -26.48 11.88
C GLU A 394 -17.07 -26.05 11.74
N ASN A 395 -16.27 -26.87 11.07
CA ASN A 395 -14.83 -26.65 10.91
C ASN A 395 -14.45 -25.76 9.74
N PHE A 396 -15.36 -25.40 8.85
CA PHE A 396 -15.02 -24.76 7.58
C PHE A 396 -15.94 -23.60 7.25
N THR A 397 -15.36 -22.47 6.97
CA THR A 397 -16.08 -21.25 6.53
C THR A 397 -15.50 -20.72 5.23
N VAL A 398 -16.37 -20.32 4.32
CA VAL A 398 -16.06 -19.54 3.11
C VAL A 398 -16.61 -18.15 3.31
N ASP A 399 -15.77 -17.14 3.24
CA ASP A 399 -16.16 -15.74 3.25
C ASP A 399 -16.01 -15.14 1.86
N LEU A 400 -17.02 -14.41 1.42
CA LEU A 400 -16.99 -13.58 0.22
C LEU A 400 -17.35 -12.16 0.58
N ALA A 401 -16.65 -11.20 -0.01
CA ALA A 401 -16.93 -9.78 0.17
C ALA A 401 -16.77 -9.01 -1.13
N TYR A 402 -17.53 -7.91 -1.21
CA TYR A 402 -17.42 -6.93 -2.26
C TYR A 402 -17.35 -5.53 -1.63
N SER A 403 -16.46 -4.70 -2.15
CA SER A 403 -16.35 -3.29 -1.76
C SER A 403 -16.37 -2.41 -3.00
N TYR A 404 -17.11 -1.30 -2.92
CA TYR A 404 -17.05 -0.22 -3.89
C TYR A 404 -16.42 1.00 -3.22
N LEU A 405 -15.32 1.48 -3.79
CA LEU A 405 -14.58 2.64 -3.34
C LEU A 405 -14.77 3.75 -4.34
N THR A 406 -15.02 4.96 -3.85
CA THR A 406 -15.08 6.16 -4.70
C THR A 406 -14.36 7.31 -4.01
N GLU A 407 -13.57 8.07 -4.76
CA GLU A 407 -12.88 9.27 -4.32
C GLU A 407 -13.62 10.53 -4.78
N ARG A 408 -13.36 11.65 -4.12
CA ARG A 408 -13.72 12.95 -4.69
C ARG A 408 -12.77 13.22 -5.85
N GLY A 409 -13.27 13.92 -6.91
CA GLY A 409 -12.39 14.38 -7.97
C GLY A 409 -11.26 15.24 -7.40
N THR A 410 -10.03 14.94 -7.78
CA THR A 410 -8.84 15.57 -7.25
C THR A 410 -7.99 16.21 -8.35
N GLN A 411 -7.23 17.25 -8.00
CA GLN A 411 -6.33 17.93 -8.91
C GLN A 411 -4.88 17.60 -8.57
N VAL A 412 -4.11 17.36 -9.63
CA VAL A 412 -2.65 17.27 -9.56
C VAL A 412 -2.09 18.51 -10.25
N ASN A 413 -1.24 19.25 -9.52
CA ASN A 413 -0.54 20.43 -10.02
C ASN A 413 0.93 20.32 -9.62
N GLN A 414 1.73 19.65 -10.46
CA GLN A 414 3.15 19.42 -10.18
C GLN A 414 4.04 20.31 -11.01
N SER A 415 5.16 20.73 -10.41
CA SER A 415 6.26 21.42 -11.10
C SER A 415 7.58 20.88 -10.55
N ARG A 416 8.50 20.52 -11.44
CA ARG A 416 9.84 20.02 -11.05
C ARG A 416 10.91 20.61 -11.96
N PRO A 417 11.96 21.22 -11.41
CA PRO A 417 13.19 21.48 -12.14
C PRO A 417 13.94 20.16 -12.44
N ASP A 418 14.79 20.16 -13.47
CA ASP A 418 15.84 19.14 -13.62
C ASP A 418 16.95 19.34 -12.57
N ALA A 419 17.88 18.39 -12.48
CA ALA A 419 18.99 18.44 -11.51
C ALA A 419 19.92 19.67 -11.64
N ASN A 420 19.84 20.40 -12.76
CA ASN A 420 20.61 21.64 -12.99
C ASN A 420 19.74 22.89 -12.96
N GLU A 421 18.47 22.78 -12.62
CA GLU A 421 17.46 23.84 -12.63
C GLU A 421 17.31 24.56 -14.00
N THR A 422 17.76 23.93 -15.05
CA THR A 422 17.73 24.50 -16.43
C THR A 422 16.47 24.17 -17.19
N ILE A 423 15.81 23.05 -16.86
CA ILE A 423 14.58 22.59 -17.47
C ILE A 423 13.53 22.43 -16.38
N ILE A 424 12.45 23.18 -16.47
CA ILE A 424 11.30 23.07 -15.57
C ILE A 424 10.19 22.33 -16.28
N SER A 425 9.78 21.20 -15.74
CA SER A 425 8.62 20.43 -16.21
C SER A 425 7.41 20.69 -15.32
N THR A 426 6.23 20.91 -15.91
CA THR A 426 4.96 21.03 -15.18
C THR A 426 3.96 20.00 -15.69
N TYR A 427 3.04 19.61 -14.80
CA TYR A 427 1.90 18.76 -15.15
C TYR A 427 0.69 19.16 -14.33
N ASN A 428 -0.46 19.32 -14.99
CA ASN A 428 -1.74 19.63 -14.37
C ASN A 428 -2.80 18.70 -14.95
N ALA A 429 -3.65 18.13 -14.09
CA ALA A 429 -4.78 17.30 -14.51
C ALA A 429 -5.81 17.16 -13.37
N ASP A 430 -7.04 16.81 -13.75
CA ASP A 430 -8.11 16.42 -12.86
C ASP A 430 -8.21 14.87 -12.88
N TYR A 431 -8.21 14.24 -11.69
CA TYR A 431 -8.31 12.80 -11.52
C TYR A 431 -9.63 12.42 -10.86
N LYS A 432 -10.20 11.32 -11.31
CA LYS A 432 -11.36 10.69 -10.68
C LYS A 432 -11.11 9.19 -10.58
N ASN A 433 -11.01 8.68 -9.35
CA ASN A 433 -10.71 7.29 -9.07
C ASN A 433 -11.93 6.57 -8.50
N GLU A 434 -12.14 5.35 -8.99
CA GLU A 434 -13.11 4.39 -8.47
C GLU A 434 -12.43 3.02 -8.37
N ALA A 435 -12.87 2.18 -7.43
CA ALA A 435 -12.34 0.83 -7.33
C ALA A 435 -13.40 -0.18 -6.88
N HIS A 436 -13.27 -1.40 -7.38
CA HIS A 436 -14.06 -2.56 -7.00
C HIS A 436 -13.17 -3.60 -6.34
N GLY A 437 -13.48 -3.97 -5.09
CA GLY A 437 -12.75 -4.98 -4.33
C GLY A 437 -13.54 -6.28 -4.22
N PHE A 438 -13.01 -7.37 -4.74
CA PHE A 438 -13.62 -8.71 -4.67
C PHE A 438 -12.78 -9.60 -3.75
N GLY A 439 -13.32 -9.92 -2.57
CA GLY A 439 -12.64 -10.73 -1.57
C GLY A 439 -13.15 -12.17 -1.51
N ALA A 440 -12.22 -13.12 -1.31
CA ALA A 440 -12.51 -14.51 -0.97
C ALA A 440 -11.54 -15.02 0.10
N GLN A 441 -12.07 -15.70 1.11
CA GLN A 441 -11.31 -16.27 2.22
C GLN A 441 -11.85 -17.66 2.59
N LEU A 442 -10.95 -18.54 2.95
CA LEU A 442 -11.25 -19.85 3.53
C LEU A 442 -10.70 -19.87 4.95
N THR A 443 -11.54 -20.27 5.90
CA THR A 443 -11.13 -20.49 7.29
C THR A 443 -11.39 -21.95 7.66
N TYR A 444 -10.35 -22.63 8.15
CA TYR A 444 -10.45 -23.99 8.68
C TYR A 444 -10.12 -23.98 10.17
N ARG A 445 -10.99 -24.65 10.95
CA ARG A 445 -10.89 -24.79 12.40
C ARG A 445 -10.60 -26.25 12.73
N PHE A 446 -9.52 -26.49 13.50
CA PHE A 446 -9.05 -27.84 13.86
C PHE A 446 -9.80 -28.44 15.04
#